data_945fd440f6f5c2d188ff0ae498f581b0
#
_entry.id   945fd440f6f5c2d188ff0ae498f581b0
#
_cell.length_a   1.000
_cell.length_b   1.000
_cell.length_c   1.000
_cell.angle_alpha   90.00
_cell.angle_beta   90.00
_cell.angle_gamma   90.00
#
_symmetry.space_group_name_H-M   'P 1'
#
loop_
_entity.id
_entity.type
_entity.pdbx_description
1 polymer ?
#
loop_
_entity_poly.entity_id
_entity_poly.type
_entity_poly.pdbx_seq_one_letter_code
_entity_poly.pdbx_strand_id
1 'polypeptide(L)'
;MASNKVMGIDYGSVRIGISFSDETNTVAFGKDVLTNDAGCIEKITGIVKQNSIGKIVLGYPLNLKGHKSPQTTKVEEFEAKLRNYLNKSLGEGTVQIIRWDERFTSKMAQDSMLESGMKKKKRQQKSNLDIISAALLLQSYLDSMKK
;
A
#
# COMPACT_ATOMS: atom_id res chain seq x y z
N MET A 1 -1.34 1.88 23.66
CA MET A 1 0.03 1.75 23.16
C MET A 1 0.07 1.96 21.65
N ALA A 2 1.04 2.68 21.16
CA ALA A 2 1.22 2.84 19.72
C ALA A 2 1.62 1.49 19.10
N SER A 3 0.90 1.07 18.09
CA SER A 3 1.23 -0.13 17.34
C SER A 3 2.35 0.17 16.35
N ASN A 4 3.28 -0.78 16.20
CA ASN A 4 4.33 -0.68 15.19
C ASN A 4 3.91 -1.32 13.86
N LYS A 5 2.68 -1.81 13.77
CA LYS A 5 2.20 -2.49 12.57
C LYS A 5 2.07 -1.51 11.41
N VAL A 6 2.50 -1.94 10.24
CA VAL A 6 2.55 -1.10 9.04
C VAL A 6 1.58 -1.65 8.00
N MET A 7 0.86 -0.75 7.35
CA MET A 7 -0.03 -1.09 6.24
C MET A 7 0.58 -0.56 4.95
N GLY A 8 0.56 -1.37 3.89
CA GLY A 8 0.90 -0.92 2.55
C GLY A 8 -0.37 -0.64 1.76
N ILE A 9 -0.37 0.44 1.01
CA ILE A 9 -1.49 0.79 0.12
C ILE A 9 -0.92 0.99 -1.28
N ASP A 10 -1.43 0.20 -2.22
CA ASP A 10 -1.15 0.36 -3.64
C ASP A 10 -2.40 0.95 -4.29
N TYR A 11 -2.36 2.25 -4.54
CA TYR A 11 -3.51 2.96 -5.09
C TYR A 11 -3.65 2.71 -6.58
N GLY A 12 -4.82 2.24 -6.99
CA GLY A 12 -5.19 2.10 -8.40
C GLY A 12 -6.47 2.87 -8.70
N SER A 13 -6.67 3.23 -9.96
CA SER A 13 -7.86 3.98 -10.37
C SER A 13 -9.15 3.20 -10.17
N VAL A 14 -9.09 1.88 -10.26
CA VAL A 14 -10.26 0.99 -10.14
C VAL A 14 -10.25 0.26 -8.80
N ARG A 15 -9.08 -0.21 -8.37
CA ARG A 15 -8.92 -0.99 -7.13
C ARG A 15 -7.72 -0.51 -6.34
N ILE A 16 -7.79 -0.73 -5.03
CA ILE A 16 -6.73 -0.36 -4.10
C ILE A 16 -6.30 -1.63 -3.38
N GLY A 17 -5.01 -1.98 -3.50
CA GLY A 17 -4.44 -3.13 -2.82
C GLY A 17 -4.00 -2.78 -1.42
N ILE A 18 -4.26 -3.67 -0.46
CA ILE A 18 -3.92 -3.50 0.95
C ILE A 18 -3.02 -4.64 1.40
N SER A 19 -1.94 -4.29 2.11
CA SER A 19 -1.04 -5.27 2.71
C SER A 19 -0.74 -4.89 4.16
N PHE A 20 -0.31 -5.87 4.93
CA PHE A 20 0.08 -5.68 6.33
C PHE A 20 1.49 -6.21 6.55
N SER A 21 2.21 -5.60 7.49
CA SER A 21 3.42 -6.18 8.04
C SER A 21 3.05 -7.18 9.14
N ASP A 22 3.96 -8.14 9.41
CA ASP A 22 3.86 -8.95 10.61
C ASP A 22 4.22 -8.09 11.84
N GLU A 23 4.08 -8.66 13.02
CA GLU A 23 4.35 -7.93 14.28
C GLU A 23 5.81 -7.49 14.42
N THR A 24 6.73 -8.18 13.77
CA THR A 24 8.16 -7.85 13.82
C THR A 24 8.57 -6.86 12.73
N ASN A 25 7.65 -6.47 11.85
CA ASN A 25 7.91 -5.60 10.70
C ASN A 25 9.01 -6.16 9.78
N THR A 26 9.02 -7.47 9.61
CA THR A 26 10.00 -8.17 8.77
C THR A 26 9.40 -8.65 7.46
N VAL A 27 8.16 -9.13 7.51
CA VAL A 27 7.48 -9.75 6.36
C VAL A 27 6.18 -9.00 6.07
N ALA A 28 5.94 -8.73 4.80
CA ALA A 28 4.68 -8.17 4.32
C ALA A 28 3.83 -9.28 3.70
N PHE A 29 2.54 -9.20 3.90
CA PHE A 29 1.59 -10.12 3.26
C PHE A 29 0.38 -9.36 2.77
N GLY A 30 -0.20 -9.83 1.65
CA GLY A 30 -1.40 -9.24 1.08
C GLY A 30 -2.60 -9.47 1.99
N LYS A 31 -3.42 -8.45 2.15
CA LYS A 31 -4.57 -8.52 3.05
C LYS A 31 -5.89 -8.45 2.30
N ASP A 32 -6.05 -7.47 1.42
CA ASP A 32 -7.33 -7.25 0.78
C ASP A 32 -7.18 -6.38 -0.47
N VAL A 33 -8.23 -6.33 -1.26
CA VAL A 33 -8.37 -5.40 -2.38
C VAL A 33 -9.72 -4.70 -2.21
N LEU A 34 -9.69 -3.38 -2.24
CA LEU A 34 -10.91 -2.57 -2.14
C LEU A 34 -11.23 -1.95 -3.48
N THR A 35 -12.51 -1.78 -3.75
CA THR A 35 -12.95 -0.99 -4.91
C THR A 35 -12.64 0.49 -4.63
N ASN A 36 -12.07 1.18 -5.59
CA ASN A 36 -11.79 2.62 -5.45
C ASN A 36 -13.09 3.39 -5.72
N ASP A 37 -13.89 3.55 -4.68
CA ASP A 37 -15.17 4.25 -4.71
C ASP A 37 -15.22 5.32 -3.62
N ALA A 38 -16.36 5.97 -3.48
CA ALA A 38 -16.53 7.06 -2.51
C ALA A 38 -16.35 6.59 -1.05
N GLY A 39 -16.56 5.30 -0.77
CA GLY A 39 -16.45 4.75 0.59
C GLY A 39 -15.11 4.12 0.92
N CYS A 40 -14.14 4.13 -0.01
CA CYS A 40 -12.89 3.39 0.21
C CYS A 40 -12.05 3.97 1.36
N ILE A 41 -12.02 5.29 1.52
CA ILE A 41 -11.26 5.94 2.59
C ILE A 41 -11.83 5.57 3.96
N GLU A 42 -13.15 5.52 4.08
CA GLU A 42 -13.80 5.10 5.31
C GLU A 42 -13.47 3.64 5.63
N LYS A 43 -13.48 2.77 4.62
CA LYS A 43 -13.11 1.36 4.79
C LYS A 43 -11.66 1.21 5.24
N ILE A 44 -10.76 1.96 4.61
CA ILE A 44 -9.32 1.95 4.99
C ILE A 44 -9.17 2.40 6.43
N THR A 45 -9.85 3.47 6.83
CA THR A 45 -9.79 3.99 8.20
C THR A 45 -10.28 2.94 9.20
N GLY A 46 -11.35 2.22 8.85
CA GLY A 46 -11.84 1.11 9.67
C GLY A 46 -10.83 -0.01 9.83
N ILE A 47 -10.14 -0.36 8.75
CA ILE A 47 -9.08 -1.39 8.77
C ILE A 47 -7.93 -0.92 9.67
N VAL A 48 -7.52 0.33 9.53
CA VAL A 48 -6.46 0.94 10.35
C VAL A 48 -6.82 0.84 11.83
N LYS A 49 -8.04 1.21 12.17
CA LYS A 49 -8.51 1.20 13.55
C LYS A 49 -8.58 -0.21 14.12
N GLN A 50 -9.17 -1.16 13.36
CA GLN A 50 -9.34 -2.54 13.81
C GLN A 50 -8.02 -3.27 14.01
N ASN A 51 -7.00 -2.92 13.24
CA ASN A 51 -5.71 -3.62 13.25
C ASN A 51 -4.62 -2.80 13.94
N SER A 52 -4.97 -1.68 14.53
CA SER A 52 -4.03 -0.81 15.26
C SER A 52 -2.82 -0.43 14.42
N ILE A 53 -3.07 -0.03 13.19
CA ILE A 53 -2.01 0.40 12.27
C ILE A 53 -1.48 1.77 12.71
N GLY A 54 -0.17 1.89 12.86
CA GLY A 54 0.46 3.16 13.23
C GLY A 54 1.13 3.87 12.07
N LYS A 55 1.34 3.17 10.95
CA LYS A 55 2.06 3.71 9.81
C LYS A 55 1.48 3.15 8.52
N ILE A 56 1.32 4.00 7.52
CA ILE A 56 0.87 3.61 6.19
C ILE A 56 1.97 3.92 5.19
N VAL A 57 2.36 2.93 4.40
CA VAL A 57 3.28 3.10 3.27
C VAL A 57 2.44 3.18 2.00
N LEU A 58 2.41 4.35 1.39
CA LEU A 58 1.59 4.62 0.21
C LEU A 58 2.48 4.64 -1.02
N GLY A 59 2.17 3.79 -1.99
CA GLY A 59 2.88 3.76 -3.26
C GLY A 59 2.78 5.11 -3.96
N TYR A 60 3.90 5.66 -4.36
CA TYR A 60 3.96 6.97 -5.00
C TYR A 60 4.49 6.78 -6.43
N PRO A 61 3.61 6.87 -7.44
CA PRO A 61 4.01 6.55 -8.82
C PRO A 61 4.71 7.73 -9.47
N LEU A 62 5.95 7.51 -9.88
CA LEU A 62 6.72 8.47 -10.66
C LEU A 62 7.09 7.78 -11.98
N ASN A 63 7.32 8.57 -13.04
CA ASN A 63 7.79 7.98 -14.28
C ASN A 63 9.28 7.58 -14.15
N LEU A 64 9.83 6.93 -15.16
CA LEU A 64 11.20 6.41 -15.11
C LEU A 64 12.25 7.50 -14.88
N LYS A 65 11.94 8.75 -15.22
CA LYS A 65 12.82 9.89 -14.99
C LYS A 65 12.64 10.53 -13.61
N GLY A 66 11.72 9.99 -12.80
CA GLY A 66 11.44 10.54 -11.47
C GLY A 66 10.48 11.71 -11.46
N HIS A 67 9.76 11.94 -12.54
CA HIS A 67 8.82 13.06 -12.66
C HIS A 67 7.40 12.62 -12.37
N LYS A 68 6.58 13.58 -11.92
CA LYS A 68 5.17 13.34 -11.66
C LYS A 68 4.40 13.10 -12.97
N SER A 69 3.35 12.30 -12.87
CA SER A 69 2.43 11.98 -13.94
C SER A 69 1.00 12.28 -13.48
N PRO A 70 -0.02 12.16 -14.36
CA PRO A 70 -1.42 12.28 -13.90
C PRO A 70 -1.77 11.31 -12.77
N GLN A 71 -1.19 10.11 -12.76
CA GLN A 71 -1.41 9.14 -11.69
C GLN A 71 -0.83 9.64 -10.36
N THR A 72 0.31 10.31 -10.39
CA THR A 72 0.91 10.90 -9.19
C THR A 72 -0.04 11.89 -8.54
N THR A 73 -0.66 12.76 -9.36
CA THR A 73 -1.63 13.74 -8.86
C THR A 73 -2.82 13.07 -8.18
N LYS A 74 -3.33 11.98 -8.76
CA LYS A 74 -4.45 11.23 -8.16
C LYS A 74 -4.08 10.64 -6.80
N VAL A 75 -2.87 10.12 -6.67
CA VAL A 75 -2.38 9.58 -5.41
C VAL A 75 -2.23 10.68 -4.36
N GLU A 76 -1.73 11.86 -4.77
CA GLU A 76 -1.60 12.99 -3.86
C GLU A 76 -2.97 13.46 -3.34
N GLU A 77 -3.97 13.49 -4.21
CA GLU A 77 -5.34 13.83 -3.81
C GLU A 77 -5.92 12.78 -2.84
N PHE A 78 -5.70 11.51 -3.14
CA PHE A 78 -6.11 10.41 -2.28
C PHE A 78 -5.43 10.51 -0.92
N GLU A 79 -4.13 10.77 -0.89
CA GLU A 79 -3.38 10.93 0.35
C GLU A 79 -3.95 12.04 1.24
N ALA A 80 -4.25 13.19 0.63
CA ALA A 80 -4.80 14.32 1.37
C ALA A 80 -6.15 13.98 2.02
N LYS A 81 -7.02 13.32 1.27
CA LYS A 81 -8.33 12.89 1.78
C LYS A 81 -8.20 11.85 2.88
N LEU A 82 -7.30 10.89 2.70
CA LEU A 82 -7.05 9.84 3.68
C LEU A 82 -6.49 10.44 4.97
N ARG A 83 -5.51 11.33 4.86
CA ARG A 83 -4.90 12.00 6.01
C ARG A 83 -5.94 12.79 6.81
N ASN A 84 -6.79 13.54 6.12
CA ASN A 84 -7.84 14.31 6.74
C ASN A 84 -8.82 13.42 7.51
N TYR A 85 -9.24 12.33 6.89
CA TYR A 85 -10.21 11.41 7.50
C TYR A 85 -9.60 10.69 8.70
N LEU A 86 -8.35 10.25 8.60
CA LEU A 86 -7.64 9.61 9.71
C LEU A 86 -7.47 10.57 10.89
N ASN A 87 -7.10 11.82 10.62
CA ASN A 87 -6.92 12.81 11.69
C ASN A 87 -8.22 13.09 12.42
N LYS A 88 -9.33 13.18 11.70
CA LYS A 88 -10.64 13.39 12.28
C LYS A 88 -11.13 12.20 13.10
N SER A 89 -10.86 10.99 12.62
CA SER A 89 -11.38 9.76 13.22
C SER A 89 -10.52 9.26 14.38
N LEU A 90 -9.21 9.41 14.29
CA LEU A 90 -8.25 8.79 15.23
C LEU A 90 -7.39 9.80 15.98
N GLY A 91 -7.46 11.07 15.61
CA GLY A 91 -6.62 12.11 16.18
C GLY A 91 -5.42 12.43 15.30
N GLU A 92 -5.04 13.70 15.30
CA GLU A 92 -3.93 14.18 14.49
C GLU A 92 -2.62 13.53 14.92
N GLY A 93 -1.84 13.07 13.93
CA GLY A 93 -0.55 12.46 14.18
C GLY A 93 -0.57 11.02 14.67
N THR A 94 -1.77 10.42 14.81
CA THR A 94 -1.89 9.03 15.27
C THR A 94 -1.36 8.04 14.25
N VAL A 95 -1.57 8.32 12.96
CA VAL A 95 -1.11 7.46 11.87
C VAL A 95 -0.23 8.27 10.94
N GLN A 96 0.97 7.77 10.71
CA GLN A 96 1.94 8.40 9.80
C GLN A 96 1.76 7.83 8.40
N ILE A 97 1.75 8.69 7.37
CA ILE A 97 1.70 8.27 5.98
C ILE A 97 3.06 8.56 5.34
N ILE A 98 3.67 7.52 4.77
CA ILE A 98 4.97 7.61 4.12
C ILE A 98 4.78 7.31 2.64
N ARG A 99 5.27 8.19 1.76
CA ARG A 99 5.30 7.94 0.32
C ARG A 99 6.47 7.03 -0.01
N TRP A 100 6.21 6.00 -0.80
CA TRP A 100 7.24 5.07 -1.23
C TRP A 100 7.26 5.01 -2.75
N ASP A 101 8.40 5.26 -3.35
CA ASP A 101 8.56 5.31 -4.80
C ASP A 101 8.31 3.93 -5.41
N GLU A 102 7.27 3.81 -6.22
CA GLU A 102 6.88 2.54 -6.84
C GLU A 102 7.92 2.02 -7.83
N ARG A 103 8.84 2.87 -8.31
CA ARG A 103 9.91 2.43 -9.19
C ARG A 103 10.78 1.35 -8.53
N PHE A 104 10.83 1.33 -7.20
CA PHE A 104 11.61 0.32 -6.45
C PHE A 104 10.93 -1.04 -6.41
N THR A 105 9.65 -1.12 -6.76
CA THR A 105 8.86 -2.35 -6.59
C THR A 105 8.41 -3.01 -7.88
N SER A 106 8.23 -2.27 -8.98
CA SER A 106 7.60 -2.86 -10.17
C SER A 106 8.41 -3.99 -10.79
N LYS A 107 9.74 -3.87 -10.87
CA LYS A 107 10.58 -4.96 -11.37
C LYS A 107 10.61 -6.13 -10.39
N MET A 108 10.73 -5.84 -9.10
CA MET A 108 10.70 -6.85 -8.05
C MET A 108 9.40 -7.64 -8.06
N ALA A 109 8.28 -6.97 -8.33
CA ALA A 109 6.98 -7.61 -8.41
C ALA A 109 6.96 -8.69 -9.50
N GLN A 110 7.46 -8.36 -10.68
CA GLN A 110 7.52 -9.30 -11.80
C GLN A 110 8.45 -10.48 -11.49
N ASP A 111 9.63 -10.20 -10.97
CA ASP A 111 10.61 -11.24 -10.64
C ASP A 111 10.07 -12.17 -9.56
N SER A 112 9.42 -11.64 -8.54
CA SER A 112 8.83 -12.44 -7.46
C SER A 112 7.70 -13.33 -7.96
N MET A 113 6.87 -12.83 -8.87
CA MET A 113 5.80 -13.64 -9.45
C MET A 113 6.36 -14.84 -10.24
N LEU A 114 7.45 -14.61 -10.96
CA LEU A 114 8.11 -15.67 -11.72
C LEU A 114 8.77 -16.69 -10.79
N GLU A 115 9.46 -16.22 -9.75
CA GLU A 115 10.14 -17.07 -8.77
C GLU A 115 9.17 -17.90 -7.95
N SER A 116 8.03 -17.35 -7.61
CA SER A 116 7.02 -18.07 -6.81
C SER A 116 6.34 -19.19 -7.60
N GLY A 117 6.60 -19.29 -8.90
CA GLY A 117 5.98 -20.29 -9.76
C GLY A 117 4.49 -20.08 -9.95
N MET A 118 4.01 -18.86 -9.75
CA MET A 118 2.60 -18.55 -9.91
C MET A 118 2.15 -18.86 -11.32
N LYS A 119 1.07 -19.65 -11.44
CA LYS A 119 0.53 -20.03 -12.73
C LYS A 119 0.05 -18.79 -13.49
N LYS A 120 0.28 -18.78 -14.80
CA LYS A 120 -0.10 -17.66 -15.68
C LYS A 120 -1.58 -17.25 -15.47
N LYS A 121 -2.47 -18.20 -15.27
CA LYS A 121 -3.90 -17.95 -15.04
C LYS A 121 -4.11 -17.08 -13.79
N LYS A 122 -3.43 -17.39 -12.69
CA LYS A 122 -3.54 -16.61 -11.44
C LYS A 122 -2.95 -15.22 -11.60
N ARG A 123 -1.83 -15.10 -12.33
CA ARG A 123 -1.19 -13.80 -12.57
C ARG A 123 -2.08 -12.85 -13.34
N GLN A 124 -2.97 -13.39 -14.18
CA GLN A 124 -3.89 -12.60 -14.99
C GLN A 124 -5.12 -12.11 -14.23
N GLN A 125 -5.36 -12.63 -13.03
CA GLN A 125 -6.45 -12.14 -12.19
C GLN A 125 -6.02 -10.82 -11.54
N LYS A 126 -6.63 -9.72 -11.95
CA LYS A 126 -6.22 -8.38 -11.53
C LYS A 126 -6.25 -8.19 -10.00
N SER A 127 -7.25 -8.77 -9.32
CA SER A 127 -7.33 -8.66 -7.86
C SER A 127 -6.15 -9.33 -7.17
N ASN A 128 -5.68 -10.48 -7.69
CA ASN A 128 -4.49 -11.15 -7.14
C ASN A 128 -3.24 -10.32 -7.38
N LEU A 129 -3.12 -9.68 -8.55
CA LEU A 129 -2.00 -8.81 -8.85
C LEU A 129 -1.97 -7.60 -7.92
N ASP A 130 -3.12 -7.02 -7.63
CA ASP A 130 -3.21 -5.86 -6.74
C ASP A 130 -2.81 -6.22 -5.31
N ILE A 131 -3.21 -7.40 -4.82
CA ILE A 131 -2.79 -7.89 -3.50
C ILE A 131 -1.28 -8.11 -3.46
N ILE A 132 -0.74 -8.77 -4.48
CA ILE A 132 0.70 -9.05 -4.58
C ILE A 132 1.49 -7.74 -4.67
N SER A 133 1.03 -6.80 -5.48
CA SER A 133 1.67 -5.50 -5.63
C SER A 133 1.74 -4.74 -4.31
N ALA A 134 0.66 -4.76 -3.55
CA ALA A 134 0.63 -4.11 -2.24
C ALA A 134 1.59 -4.77 -1.25
N ALA A 135 1.67 -6.11 -1.28
CA ALA A 135 2.59 -6.85 -0.41
C ALA A 135 4.06 -6.56 -0.78
N LEU A 136 4.36 -6.52 -2.07
CA LEU A 136 5.73 -6.25 -2.54
C LEU A 136 6.15 -4.80 -2.29
N LEU A 137 5.22 -3.88 -2.44
CA LEU A 137 5.44 -2.47 -2.09
C LEU A 137 5.87 -2.35 -0.62
N LEU A 138 5.10 -2.97 0.26
CA LEU A 138 5.38 -2.93 1.69
C LEU A 138 6.67 -3.67 2.02
N GLN A 139 6.90 -4.83 1.40
CA GLN A 139 8.12 -5.60 1.63
C GLN A 139 9.36 -4.80 1.23
N SER A 140 9.31 -4.09 0.10
CA SER A 140 10.39 -3.22 -0.34
C SER A 140 10.72 -2.16 0.72
N TYR A 141 9.70 -1.56 1.29
CA TYR A 141 9.88 -0.58 2.37
C TYR A 141 10.48 -1.24 3.61
N LEU A 142 9.95 -2.38 4.04
CA LEU A 142 10.45 -3.08 5.24
C LEU A 142 11.91 -3.49 5.05
N ASP A 143 12.27 -3.98 3.86
CA ASP A 143 13.65 -4.36 3.57
C ASP A 143 14.61 -3.17 3.62
N SER A 144 14.13 -1.99 3.23
CA SER A 144 14.96 -0.77 3.29
C SER A 144 15.29 -0.35 4.72
N MET A 145 14.48 -0.78 5.68
CA MET A 145 14.67 -0.45 7.10
C MET A 145 15.60 -1.44 7.82
N LYS A 146 15.94 -2.54 7.18
CA LYS A 146 16.89 -3.52 7.75
C LYS A 146 18.30 -2.98 7.59
N LYS A 147 19.09 -3.10 8.62
CA LYS A 147 20.50 -2.73 8.58
C LYS A 147 21.39 -3.94 8.41
#